data_2fa8c58a26a0c1147219e62fd43b2267
#
_entry.id   2fa8c58a26a0c1147219e62fd43b2267
#
_cell.length_a   1.000
_cell.length_b   1.000
_cell.length_c   1.000
_cell.angle_alpha   90.00
_cell.angle_beta   90.00
_cell.angle_gamma   90.00
#
_symmetry.space_group_name_H-M   'P 1'
#
loop_
_entity.id
_entity.type
_entity.pdbx_description
1 polymer ?
#
loop_
_entity_poly.entity_id
_entity_poly.type
_entity_poly.pdbx_seq_one_letter_code
_entity_poly.pdbx_strand_id
1 'polypeptide(L)'
;PLVGLTMGYPAECPPPRPRYPLNFTLFENQYPDFDEQATQDAMDIMDEGYLAQDYYRKANYMIPLKGERQETFTFETYSWTEHISRKLGLWQRSPHTILAAFKNCGFRIPGHRG
;
A
#
# COMPACT_ATOMS: atom_id res chain seq x y z
N PRO A 1 -2.22 9.54 -17.06
CA PRO A 1 -2.57 10.15 -15.79
C PRO A 1 -2.07 9.31 -14.61
N LEU A 2 -1.67 9.97 -13.52
CA LEU A 2 -1.21 9.31 -12.29
C LEU A 2 -2.34 9.10 -11.29
N VAL A 3 -3.32 9.96 -11.30
CA VAL A 3 -4.45 9.97 -10.36
C VAL A 3 -5.72 10.32 -11.09
N GLY A 4 -6.81 9.68 -10.71
CA GLY A 4 -8.16 10.01 -11.12
C GLY A 4 -9.06 10.22 -9.89
N LEU A 5 -10.01 11.12 -9.99
CA LEU A 5 -11.00 11.39 -8.97
C LEU A 5 -12.40 11.20 -9.56
N THR A 6 -13.22 10.39 -8.89
CA THR A 6 -14.64 10.24 -9.20
C THR A 6 -15.47 10.78 -8.05
N MET A 7 -16.57 11.45 -8.38
CA MET A 7 -17.52 11.97 -7.39
C MET A 7 -18.93 11.54 -7.74
N GLY A 8 -19.71 11.20 -6.71
CA GLY A 8 -21.10 10.78 -6.88
C GLY A 8 -21.71 10.35 -5.56
N TYR A 9 -22.97 9.92 -5.63
CA TYR A 9 -23.63 9.32 -4.48
C TYR A 9 -23.18 7.87 -4.34
N PRO A 10 -22.66 7.42 -3.17
CA PRO A 10 -22.21 6.06 -2.98
C PRO A 10 -23.40 5.07 -3.01
N ALA A 11 -23.20 3.94 -3.67
CA ALA A 11 -24.16 2.83 -3.63
C ALA A 11 -24.04 1.99 -2.35
N GLU A 12 -22.88 2.09 -1.67
CA GLU A 12 -22.56 1.34 -0.47
C GLU A 12 -21.94 2.28 0.57
N CYS A 13 -22.08 1.93 1.84
CA CYS A 13 -21.47 2.66 2.96
C CYS A 13 -20.54 1.73 3.77
N PRO A 14 -19.40 1.32 3.22
CA PRO A 14 -18.45 0.46 3.92
C PRO A 14 -17.83 1.21 5.12
N PRO A 15 -17.37 0.48 6.16
CA PRO A 15 -16.66 1.11 7.26
C PRO A 15 -15.39 1.80 6.77
N PRO A 16 -14.95 2.88 7.45
CA PRO A 16 -13.69 3.55 7.12
C PRO A 16 -12.52 2.55 7.17
N ARG A 17 -11.67 2.61 6.18
CA ARG A 17 -10.46 1.79 6.18
C ARG A 17 -9.45 2.32 7.20
N PRO A 18 -8.63 1.46 7.80
CA PRO A 18 -7.54 1.88 8.67
C PRO A 18 -6.64 2.93 8.00
N ARG A 19 -6.07 3.79 8.81
CA ARG A 19 -5.10 4.81 8.37
C ARG A 19 -3.91 4.77 9.31
N TYR A 20 -2.75 5.11 8.79
CA TYR A 20 -1.59 5.37 9.62
C TYR A 20 -1.88 6.47 10.64
N PRO A 21 -1.27 6.41 11.83
CA PRO A 21 -1.40 7.49 12.80
C PRO A 21 -0.85 8.80 12.24
N LEU A 22 -1.40 9.92 12.73
CA LEU A 22 -1.09 11.24 12.18
C LEU A 22 0.40 11.59 12.30
N ASN A 23 1.03 11.22 13.39
CA ASN A 23 2.46 11.40 13.63
C ASN A 23 3.37 10.59 12.69
N PHE A 24 2.80 9.64 11.95
CA PHE A 24 3.52 8.86 10.94
C PHE A 24 3.32 9.40 9.52
N THR A 25 2.38 10.33 9.32
CA THR A 25 1.99 10.83 8.00
C THR A 25 2.06 12.34 7.85
N LEU A 26 2.02 13.09 8.97
CA LEU A 26 2.07 14.55 8.97
C LEU A 26 3.32 15.04 9.71
N PHE A 27 4.14 15.79 9.01
CA PHE A 27 5.41 16.33 9.53
C PHE A 27 5.44 17.84 9.34
N GLU A 28 6.07 18.52 10.28
CA GLU A 28 6.26 19.97 10.22
C GLU A 28 7.72 20.29 9.90
N ASN A 29 7.93 21.00 8.78
CA ASN A 29 9.20 21.55 8.30
C ASN A 29 10.31 20.53 7.91
N GLN A 30 10.25 19.27 8.31
CA GLN A 30 11.25 18.28 7.95
C GLN A 30 10.67 16.87 7.95
N TYR A 31 11.25 15.99 7.13
CA TYR A 31 10.93 14.57 7.15
C TYR A 31 11.61 13.91 8.35
N PRO A 32 10.91 13.16 9.21
CA PRO A 32 11.50 12.52 10.37
C PRO A 32 12.30 11.28 9.99
N ASP A 33 13.27 10.94 10.82
CA ASP A 33 13.88 9.62 10.83
C ASP A 33 13.03 8.69 11.68
N PHE A 34 12.33 7.74 11.05
CA PHE A 34 11.59 6.71 11.78
C PHE A 34 12.53 5.59 12.19
N ASP A 35 12.48 5.21 13.45
CA ASP A 35 13.11 3.98 13.91
C ASP A 35 12.26 2.75 13.54
N GLU A 36 12.83 1.58 13.74
CA GLU A 36 12.18 0.32 13.42
C GLU A 36 10.89 0.13 14.25
N GLN A 37 10.89 0.53 15.51
CA GLN A 37 9.73 0.39 16.40
C GLN A 37 8.57 1.27 15.96
N ALA A 38 8.83 2.53 15.61
CA ALA A 38 7.79 3.45 15.12
C ALA A 38 7.17 2.93 13.81
N THR A 39 7.99 2.34 12.96
CA THR A 39 7.51 1.73 11.71
C THR A 39 6.65 0.50 12.00
N GLN A 40 7.08 -0.36 12.91
CA GLN A 40 6.33 -1.55 13.30
C GLN A 40 4.98 -1.19 13.93
N ASP A 41 4.97 -0.24 14.85
CA ASP A 41 3.74 0.24 15.51
C ASP A 41 2.72 0.77 14.48
N ALA A 42 3.18 1.50 13.47
CA ALA A 42 2.31 1.99 12.42
C ALA A 42 1.75 0.87 11.53
N MET A 43 2.56 -0.15 11.24
CA MET A 43 2.14 -1.36 10.51
C MET A 43 1.13 -2.17 11.31
N ASP A 44 1.34 -2.34 12.61
CA ASP A 44 0.44 -3.08 13.51
C ASP A 44 -0.96 -2.43 13.55
N ILE A 45 -1.04 -1.11 13.59
CA ILE A 45 -2.32 -0.37 13.52
C ILE A 45 -3.07 -0.70 12.21
N MET A 46 -2.36 -0.77 11.09
CA MET A 46 -2.96 -1.15 9.82
C MET A 46 -3.44 -2.61 9.83
N ASP A 47 -2.60 -3.51 10.29
CA ASP A 47 -2.91 -4.95 10.34
C ASP A 47 -4.11 -5.25 11.25
N GLU A 48 -4.11 -4.73 12.47
CA GLU A 48 -5.20 -4.89 13.42
C GLU A 48 -6.52 -4.32 12.88
N GLY A 49 -6.47 -3.15 12.26
CA GLY A 49 -7.66 -2.51 11.71
C GLY A 49 -8.26 -3.29 10.54
N TYR A 50 -7.46 -3.87 9.66
CA TYR A 50 -7.96 -4.71 8.57
C TYR A 50 -8.45 -6.07 9.05
N LEU A 51 -7.79 -6.67 10.05
CA LEU A 51 -8.26 -7.92 10.68
C LEU A 51 -9.59 -7.72 11.41
N ALA A 52 -9.75 -6.62 12.14
CA ALA A 52 -11.00 -6.29 12.84
C ALA A 52 -12.20 -6.14 11.89
N GLN A 53 -11.96 -5.71 10.66
CA GLN A 53 -12.98 -5.60 9.61
C GLN A 53 -13.20 -6.89 8.82
N ASP A 54 -12.39 -7.92 9.06
CA ASP A 54 -12.35 -9.17 8.28
C ASP A 54 -12.25 -8.90 6.76
N TYR A 55 -11.46 -7.89 6.42
CA TYR A 55 -11.44 -7.32 5.07
C TYR A 55 -11.02 -8.33 4.01
N TYR A 56 -9.90 -9.01 4.21
CA TYR A 56 -9.33 -9.89 3.20
C TYR A 56 -10.14 -11.17 2.99
N ARG A 57 -10.79 -11.66 4.04
CA ARG A 57 -11.74 -12.78 3.93
C ARG A 57 -12.98 -12.38 3.13
N LYS A 58 -13.60 -11.26 3.48
CA LYS A 58 -14.80 -10.74 2.80
C LYS A 58 -14.54 -10.43 1.33
N ALA A 59 -13.38 -9.89 1.02
CA ALA A 59 -12.95 -9.62 -0.34
C ALA A 59 -12.45 -10.87 -1.09
N ASN A 60 -12.26 -11.98 -0.37
CA ASN A 60 -11.58 -13.18 -0.89
C ASN A 60 -10.26 -12.83 -1.60
N TYR A 61 -9.45 -12.02 -0.93
CA TYR A 61 -8.28 -11.41 -1.55
C TYR A 61 -7.00 -11.72 -0.78
N MET A 62 -6.47 -12.91 -0.99
CA MET A 62 -5.13 -13.30 -0.57
C MET A 62 -4.27 -13.49 -1.82
N ILE A 63 -3.18 -12.73 -1.93
CA ILE A 63 -2.25 -12.89 -3.04
C ILE A 63 -1.46 -14.19 -2.82
N PRO A 64 -1.48 -15.14 -3.76
CA PRO A 64 -0.76 -16.40 -3.60
C PRO A 64 0.76 -16.17 -3.63
N LEU A 65 1.48 -17.01 -2.91
CA LEU A 65 2.94 -17.05 -2.99
C LEU A 65 3.40 -17.60 -4.35
N LYS A 66 4.56 -17.13 -4.81
CA LYS A 66 5.16 -17.59 -6.06
C LYS A 66 5.98 -18.87 -5.84
N GLY A 67 6.02 -19.72 -6.87
CA GLY A 67 6.82 -20.94 -6.88
C GLY A 67 6.26 -22.00 -5.95
N GLU A 68 7.14 -22.84 -5.39
CA GLU A 68 6.81 -23.97 -4.53
C GLU A 68 6.67 -23.58 -3.03
N ARG A 69 6.58 -22.30 -2.73
CA ARG A 69 6.45 -21.82 -1.35
C ARG A 69 5.08 -22.17 -0.79
N GLN A 70 5.08 -22.86 0.34
CA GLN A 70 3.84 -23.21 1.03
C GLN A 70 3.24 -21.98 1.71
N GLU A 71 1.91 -21.85 1.64
CA GLU A 71 1.18 -20.80 2.33
C GLU A 71 1.20 -21.04 3.84
N THR A 72 1.64 -20.05 4.60
CA THR A 72 1.71 -20.08 6.06
C THR A 72 0.69 -19.17 6.73
N PHE A 73 -0.02 -18.35 5.94
CA PHE A 73 -1.04 -17.44 6.41
C PHE A 73 -2.44 -18.00 6.15
N THR A 74 -3.34 -17.69 7.06
CA THR A 74 -4.78 -17.90 6.90
C THR A 74 -5.47 -16.54 6.90
N PHE A 75 -6.78 -16.46 6.63
CA PHE A 75 -7.50 -15.19 6.72
C PHE A 75 -7.58 -14.62 8.14
N GLU A 76 -7.26 -15.40 9.17
CA GLU A 76 -7.12 -14.93 10.56
C GLU A 76 -5.81 -14.19 10.82
N THR A 77 -4.78 -14.44 10.01
CA THR A 77 -3.43 -13.89 10.19
C THR A 77 -2.97 -13.03 9.01
N TYR A 78 -3.56 -13.22 7.83
CA TYR A 78 -3.20 -12.47 6.64
C TYR A 78 -3.80 -11.06 6.70
N SER A 79 -2.96 -10.05 6.68
CA SER A 79 -3.39 -8.67 6.78
C SER A 79 -2.61 -7.73 5.84
N TRP A 80 -2.73 -6.45 6.07
CA TRP A 80 -2.27 -5.38 5.19
C TRP A 80 -0.77 -5.45 4.91
N THR A 81 0.05 -5.62 5.94
CA THR A 81 1.52 -5.68 5.80
C THR A 81 1.96 -6.82 4.89
N GLU A 82 1.44 -8.03 5.11
CA GLU A 82 1.74 -9.18 4.25
C GLU A 82 1.20 -8.97 2.83
N HIS A 83 -0.01 -8.41 2.72
CA HIS A 83 -0.62 -8.12 1.43
C HIS A 83 0.22 -7.15 0.59
N ILE A 84 0.66 -6.03 1.18
CA ILE A 84 1.51 -5.03 0.50
C ILE A 84 2.87 -5.62 0.14
N SER A 85 3.48 -6.39 1.04
CA SER A 85 4.74 -7.08 0.78
C SER A 85 4.65 -7.97 -0.46
N ARG A 86 3.60 -8.79 -0.56
CA ARG A 86 3.35 -9.65 -1.74
C ARG A 86 3.05 -8.83 -2.99
N LYS A 87 2.30 -7.74 -2.86
CA LYS A 87 2.02 -6.82 -3.96
C LYS A 87 3.27 -6.20 -4.53
N LEU A 88 4.17 -5.70 -3.70
CA LEU A 88 5.45 -5.14 -4.14
C LEU A 88 6.28 -6.17 -4.91
N GLY A 89 6.27 -7.42 -4.47
CA GLY A 89 6.94 -8.51 -5.18
C GLY A 89 6.32 -8.88 -6.53
N LEU A 90 5.01 -8.63 -6.72
CA LEU A 90 4.30 -8.93 -7.98
C LEU A 90 4.35 -7.76 -8.97
N TRP A 91 4.31 -6.53 -8.47
CA TRP A 91 4.11 -5.33 -9.26
C TRP A 91 5.39 -4.55 -9.51
N GLN A 92 6.54 -5.19 -9.46
CA GLN A 92 7.78 -4.57 -9.90
C GLN A 92 7.67 -4.23 -11.39
N ARG A 93 7.03 -3.11 -11.66
CA ARG A 93 7.17 -2.47 -12.96
C ARG A 93 8.60 -1.98 -13.08
N SER A 94 9.21 -2.23 -14.23
CA SER A 94 10.53 -1.68 -14.52
C SER A 94 10.52 -0.17 -14.25
N PRO A 95 11.50 0.38 -13.51
CA PRO A 95 11.63 1.82 -13.31
C PRO A 95 11.54 2.61 -14.63
N HIS A 96 12.02 2.03 -15.72
CA HIS A 96 11.94 2.62 -17.06
C HIS A 96 10.51 2.86 -17.54
N THR A 97 9.56 1.99 -17.20
CA THR A 97 8.14 2.17 -17.56
C THR A 97 7.53 3.35 -16.81
N ILE A 98 7.86 3.52 -15.53
CA ILE A 98 7.41 4.65 -14.72
C ILE A 98 8.02 5.95 -15.21
N LEU A 99 9.32 5.95 -15.48
CA LEU A 99 10.05 7.12 -16.04
C LEU A 99 9.50 7.54 -17.40
N ALA A 100 9.18 6.58 -18.26
CA ALA A 100 8.55 6.85 -19.55
C ALA A 100 7.17 7.48 -19.38
N ALA A 101 6.36 6.97 -18.45
CA ALA A 101 5.05 7.56 -18.15
C ALA A 101 5.17 8.99 -17.63
N PHE A 102 6.12 9.29 -16.75
CA PHE A 102 6.39 10.65 -16.28
C PHE A 102 6.80 11.57 -17.42
N LYS A 103 7.71 11.15 -18.29
CA LYS A 103 8.14 11.93 -19.46
C LYS A 103 6.97 12.23 -20.39
N ASN A 104 6.13 11.23 -20.68
CA ASN A 104 4.94 11.39 -21.52
C ASN A 104 3.90 12.36 -20.93
N CYS A 105 3.87 12.47 -19.59
CA CYS A 105 3.06 13.47 -18.87
C CYS A 105 3.69 14.86 -18.79
N GLY A 106 4.87 15.07 -19.39
CA GLY A 106 5.56 16.36 -19.41
C GLY A 106 6.43 16.64 -18.18
N PHE A 107 6.63 15.66 -17.29
CA PHE A 107 7.54 15.85 -16.15
C PHE A 107 8.99 15.79 -16.57
N ARG A 108 9.79 16.75 -16.09
CA ARG A 108 11.25 16.73 -16.20
C ARG A 108 11.84 16.06 -14.97
N ILE A 109 12.64 15.02 -15.19
CA ILE A 109 13.31 14.30 -14.10
C ILE A 109 14.76 14.81 -14.03
N PRO A 110 15.16 15.51 -12.95
CA PRO A 110 16.52 16.00 -12.79
C PRO A 110 17.53 14.84 -12.85
N GLY A 111 18.64 15.03 -13.54
CA GLY A 111 19.70 14.03 -13.63
C GLY A 111 19.52 12.92 -14.67
N HIS A 112 18.36 12.83 -15.32
CA HIS A 112 18.15 11.91 -16.43
C HIS A 112 18.30 12.67 -17.76
N ARG A 113 19.52 12.67 -18.31
CA ARG A 113 19.74 13.04 -19.72
C ARG A 113 19.18 11.88 -20.57
N GLY A 114 18.02 12.11 -21.11
CA GLY A 114 17.36 11.17 -21.98
C GLY A 114 17.78 11.29 -23.41
#